data_949e0ae0580d7b15efb730771a4f3aa9
#
_entry.id   949e0ae0580d7b15efb730771a4f3aa9
#
_cell.length_a   1.000
_cell.length_b   1.000
_cell.length_c   1.000
_cell.angle_alpha   90.00
_cell.angle_beta   90.00
_cell.angle_gamma   90.00
#
_symmetry.space_group_name_H-M   'P 1'
#
loop_
_entity.id
_entity.type
_entity.pdbx_description
1 polymer ?
#
loop_
_entity_poly.entity_id
_entity_poly.type
_entity_poly.pdbx_seq_one_letter_code
_entity_poly.pdbx_strand_id
1 'polypeptide(L)'
;MKNTYILLRHAHSRFSSDDFNRTLSEKGFSSLNQLDFLNSFNIDYYFSSPYKRAFETINSSPIQFDKIVPDNRLRERKLSSRFIEDTEFEKTIQYLWQNPDKSLIGGESNREALNRILDLFEDLEERYSDKTILLSSHGNLLGILINHFDPNFDYKKWKQMTFPDCFLVDKDDSVKRIMKVTSG
;
A
#
# COMPACT_ATOMS: atom_id res chain seq x y z
N MET A 1 -8.90 -1.44 -17.03
CA MET A 1 -9.70 -0.63 -16.04
C MET A 1 -10.20 0.66 -16.66
N LYS A 2 -11.19 1.32 -16.05
CA LYS A 2 -11.72 2.64 -16.51
C LYS A 2 -10.96 3.81 -15.86
N ASN A 3 -10.38 3.58 -14.68
CA ASN A 3 -9.72 4.59 -13.88
C ASN A 3 -8.21 4.36 -13.82
N THR A 4 -7.47 5.38 -13.41
CA THR A 4 -6.04 5.30 -13.10
C THR A 4 -5.87 5.32 -11.59
N TYR A 5 -5.01 4.46 -11.06
CA TYR A 5 -4.79 4.34 -9.62
C TYR A 5 -3.36 4.72 -9.23
N ILE A 6 -3.23 5.51 -8.17
CA ILE A 6 -1.95 5.78 -7.51
C ILE A 6 -1.93 4.98 -6.21
N LEU A 7 -1.04 4.00 -6.13
CA LEU A 7 -0.84 3.16 -4.96
C LEU A 7 0.25 3.79 -4.10
N LEU A 8 -0.11 4.28 -2.92
CA LEU A 8 0.80 4.93 -1.99
C LEU A 8 1.07 4.02 -0.79
N ARG A 9 2.29 3.53 -0.64
CA ARG A 9 2.75 2.92 0.59
C ARG A 9 3.02 4.01 1.63
N HIS A 10 2.52 3.83 2.86
CA HIS A 10 2.75 4.77 3.96
C HIS A 10 4.24 5.03 4.24
N ALA A 11 4.55 6.20 4.78
CA ALA A 11 5.88 6.58 5.23
C ALA A 11 6.32 5.77 6.47
N HIS A 12 7.60 5.83 6.84
CA HIS A 12 8.15 5.06 7.94
C HIS A 12 7.41 5.36 9.26
N SER A 13 7.02 4.32 10.00
CA SER A 13 6.26 4.42 11.25
C SER A 13 7.08 3.95 12.46
N ARG A 14 6.74 4.45 13.65
CA ARG A 14 7.33 3.97 14.92
C ARG A 14 6.87 2.54 15.18
N PHE A 15 7.67 1.77 15.90
CA PHE A 15 7.20 0.49 16.42
C PHE A 15 6.17 0.76 17.53
N SER A 16 5.08 -0.04 17.54
CA SER A 16 4.07 -0.02 18.58
C SER A 16 3.34 -1.36 18.61
N SER A 17 2.98 -1.82 19.80
CA SER A 17 2.09 -2.98 19.98
C SER A 17 0.67 -2.71 19.51
N ASP A 18 0.22 -1.45 19.54
CA ASP A 18 -1.03 -1.00 18.93
C ASP A 18 -0.76 -0.66 17.45
N ASP A 19 -0.84 -1.68 16.60
CA ASP A 19 -0.57 -1.55 15.16
C ASP A 19 -1.56 -0.62 14.46
N PHE A 20 -2.80 -0.55 14.92
CA PHE A 20 -3.83 0.31 14.33
C PHE A 20 -3.53 1.80 14.53
N ASN A 21 -3.18 2.19 15.75
CA ASN A 21 -2.89 3.59 16.12
C ASN A 21 -1.41 3.97 15.97
N ARG A 22 -0.58 3.09 15.43
CA ARG A 22 0.85 3.36 15.20
C ARG A 22 1.04 4.54 14.27
N THR A 23 1.69 5.60 14.78
CA THR A 23 1.97 6.85 14.06
C THR A 23 3.26 6.78 13.24
N LEU A 24 3.46 7.73 12.34
CA LEU A 24 4.72 7.92 11.62
C LEU A 24 5.86 8.22 12.60
N SER A 25 7.08 7.85 12.25
CA SER A 25 8.30 8.25 12.93
C SER A 25 8.76 9.63 12.46
N GLU A 26 9.73 10.25 13.16
CA GLU A 26 10.37 11.50 12.72
C GLU A 26 10.93 11.38 11.30
N LYS A 27 11.60 10.24 10.99
CA LYS A 27 12.05 9.93 9.63
C LYS A 27 10.88 9.85 8.65
N GLY A 28 9.75 9.27 9.07
CA GLY A 28 8.55 9.22 8.26
C GLY A 28 8.00 10.60 7.95
N PHE A 29 7.81 11.44 8.95
CA PHE A 29 7.36 12.82 8.75
C PHE A 29 8.32 13.63 7.87
N SER A 30 9.63 13.52 8.09
CA SER A 30 10.65 14.19 7.27
C SER A 30 10.63 13.77 5.80
N SER A 31 10.19 12.55 5.50
CA SER A 31 10.12 12.02 4.13
C SER A 31 8.89 12.46 3.34
N LEU A 32 7.87 13.05 4.00
CA LEU A 32 6.59 13.38 3.35
C LEU A 32 6.72 14.44 2.25
N ASN A 33 7.71 15.34 2.34
CA ASN A 33 7.97 16.33 1.31
C ASN A 33 8.29 15.70 -0.07
N GLN A 34 8.77 14.45 -0.08
CA GLN A 34 9.02 13.71 -1.31
C GLN A 34 7.74 13.40 -2.10
N LEU A 35 6.55 13.54 -1.48
CA LEU A 35 5.26 13.29 -2.08
C LEU A 35 4.68 14.52 -2.81
N ASP A 36 5.35 15.68 -2.78
CA ASP A 36 4.87 16.91 -3.42
C ASP A 36 4.61 16.73 -4.92
N PHE A 37 5.38 15.87 -5.61
CA PHE A 37 5.19 15.56 -7.02
C PHE A 37 3.80 15.00 -7.35
N LEU A 38 3.09 14.43 -6.37
CA LEU A 38 1.74 13.91 -6.56
C LEU A 38 0.72 15.01 -6.86
N ASN A 39 1.01 16.26 -6.51
CA ASN A 39 0.18 17.42 -6.87
C ASN A 39 0.17 17.68 -8.40
N SER A 40 1.13 17.14 -9.15
CA SER A 40 1.12 17.20 -10.62
C SER A 40 0.15 16.22 -11.29
N PHE A 41 -0.33 15.23 -10.52
CA PHE A 41 -1.40 14.34 -10.95
C PHE A 41 -2.74 14.96 -10.53
N ASN A 42 -3.66 15.13 -11.46
CA ASN A 42 -5.01 15.61 -11.15
C ASN A 42 -5.79 14.50 -10.43
N ILE A 43 -5.53 14.31 -9.12
CA ILE A 43 -6.14 13.25 -8.32
C ILE A 43 -7.55 13.67 -7.93
N ASP A 44 -8.57 12.88 -8.34
CA ASP A 44 -9.97 13.15 -8.08
C ASP A 44 -10.43 12.67 -6.70
N TYR A 45 -9.91 11.52 -6.24
CA TYR A 45 -10.36 10.87 -5.00
C TYR A 45 -9.19 10.28 -4.21
N TYR A 46 -9.32 10.34 -2.87
CA TYR A 46 -8.31 9.86 -1.93
C TYR A 46 -8.94 8.86 -0.96
N PHE A 47 -8.47 7.62 -1.01
CA PHE A 47 -8.83 6.57 -0.07
C PHE A 47 -7.61 6.16 0.75
N SER A 48 -7.84 5.79 2.01
CA SER A 48 -6.79 5.36 2.90
C SER A 48 -7.20 4.14 3.72
N SER A 49 -6.22 3.27 3.99
CA SER A 49 -6.32 2.37 5.11
C SER A 49 -6.74 3.15 6.37
N PRO A 50 -7.61 2.58 7.25
CA PRO A 50 -7.97 3.23 8.51
C PRO A 50 -6.81 3.25 9.52
N TYR A 51 -5.69 2.57 9.24
CA TYR A 51 -4.51 2.57 10.09
C TYR A 51 -3.84 3.94 10.07
N LYS A 52 -3.56 4.47 11.26
CA LYS A 52 -3.11 5.83 11.46
C LYS A 52 -1.93 6.23 10.56
N ARG A 53 -0.90 5.38 10.42
CA ARG A 53 0.28 5.66 9.59
C ARG A 53 -0.04 5.87 8.10
N ALA A 54 -1.03 5.16 7.56
CA ALA A 54 -1.43 5.32 6.17
C ALA A 54 -2.23 6.62 5.97
N PHE A 55 -3.14 6.93 6.88
CA PHE A 55 -3.88 8.18 6.89
C PHE A 55 -2.96 9.39 7.08
N GLU A 56 -2.06 9.36 8.06
CA GLU A 56 -1.08 10.43 8.32
C GLU A 56 -0.16 10.69 7.14
N THR A 57 0.15 9.67 6.33
CA THR A 57 1.01 9.84 5.15
C THR A 57 0.41 10.80 4.14
N ILE A 58 -0.92 10.80 3.93
CA ILE A 58 -1.59 11.81 3.11
C ILE A 58 -1.78 13.08 3.91
N ASN A 59 -2.41 12.98 5.09
CA ASN A 59 -2.90 14.13 5.87
C ASN A 59 -1.80 15.09 6.32
N SER A 60 -0.58 14.61 6.52
CA SER A 60 0.57 15.43 6.96
C SER A 60 1.56 15.74 5.84
N SER A 61 1.29 15.32 4.60
CA SER A 61 2.12 15.59 3.45
C SER A 61 1.71 16.88 2.73
N PRO A 62 2.50 17.39 1.77
CA PRO A 62 2.12 18.53 0.95
C PRO A 62 1.06 18.21 -0.11
N ILE A 63 0.54 16.99 -0.17
CA ILE A 63 -0.53 16.60 -1.10
C ILE A 63 -1.79 17.43 -0.83
N GLN A 64 -2.33 18.03 -1.88
CA GLN A 64 -3.60 18.77 -1.80
C GLN A 64 -4.76 17.81 -2.00
N PHE A 65 -5.69 17.78 -1.05
CA PHE A 65 -6.86 16.91 -1.09
C PHE A 65 -8.06 17.59 -0.45
N ASP A 66 -9.26 17.26 -0.91
CA ASP A 66 -10.50 17.74 -0.29
C ASP A 66 -10.90 16.84 0.89
N LYS A 67 -10.86 15.52 0.68
CA LYS A 67 -11.28 14.53 1.67
C LYS A 67 -10.54 13.21 1.50
N ILE A 68 -10.12 12.62 2.61
CA ILE A 68 -9.60 11.25 2.67
C ILE A 68 -10.72 10.33 3.16
N VAL A 69 -11.08 9.31 2.38
CA VAL A 69 -12.11 8.32 2.72
C VAL A 69 -11.43 7.07 3.27
N PRO A 70 -11.65 6.69 4.55
CA PRO A 70 -11.11 5.46 5.07
C PRO A 70 -11.86 4.25 4.47
N ASP A 71 -11.12 3.22 4.05
CA ASP A 71 -11.68 1.94 3.61
C ASP A 71 -10.89 0.78 4.24
N ASN A 72 -11.60 -0.11 4.93
CA ASN A 72 -10.98 -1.22 5.64
C ASN A 72 -10.36 -2.27 4.70
N ARG A 73 -10.73 -2.27 3.42
CA ARG A 73 -10.12 -3.13 2.41
C ARG A 73 -8.67 -2.74 2.08
N LEU A 74 -8.25 -1.52 2.47
CA LEU A 74 -6.87 -1.02 2.36
C LEU A 74 -5.99 -1.34 3.58
N ARG A 75 -6.52 -2.01 4.63
CA ARG A 75 -5.72 -2.39 5.81
C ARG A 75 -4.56 -3.31 5.42
N GLU A 76 -3.49 -3.30 6.23
CA GLU A 76 -2.37 -4.21 6.00
C GLU A 76 -2.82 -5.68 6.07
N ARG A 77 -2.15 -6.52 5.30
CA ARG A 77 -2.29 -7.96 5.39
C ARG A 77 -1.87 -8.43 6.79
N LYS A 78 -2.77 -9.07 7.50
CA LYS A 78 -2.46 -9.67 8.79
C LYS A 78 -1.65 -10.95 8.58
N LEU A 79 -0.40 -10.95 9.02
CA LEU A 79 0.48 -12.11 8.84
C LEU A 79 0.14 -13.26 9.80
N SER A 80 -0.09 -12.95 11.08
CA SER A 80 -0.35 -13.92 12.13
C SER A 80 -1.07 -13.27 13.30
N SER A 81 -1.73 -14.06 14.13
CA SER A 81 -2.16 -13.67 15.47
C SER A 81 -1.06 -13.84 16.54
N ARG A 82 0.04 -14.51 16.19
CA ARG A 82 1.20 -14.71 17.07
C ARG A 82 2.35 -13.80 16.63
N PHE A 83 3.17 -13.45 17.59
CA PHE A 83 4.43 -12.76 17.32
C PHE A 83 5.32 -13.63 16.42
N ILE A 84 5.96 -13.01 15.43
CA ILE A 84 6.94 -13.65 14.56
C ILE A 84 8.30 -13.03 14.91
N GLU A 85 9.26 -13.84 15.28
CA GLU A 85 10.62 -13.41 15.57
C GLU A 85 11.25 -12.76 14.33
N ASP A 86 12.04 -11.70 14.52
CA ASP A 86 12.68 -10.98 13.41
C ASP A 86 13.55 -11.91 12.53
N THR A 87 14.18 -12.90 13.15
CA THR A 87 15.00 -13.92 12.45
C THR A 87 14.19 -14.84 11.55
N GLU A 88 12.91 -15.03 11.85
CA GLU A 88 11.98 -15.88 11.09
C GLU A 88 11.12 -15.07 10.11
N PHE A 89 11.00 -13.76 10.33
CA PHE A 89 10.08 -12.89 9.60
C PHE A 89 10.34 -12.93 8.09
N GLU A 90 11.59 -12.75 7.68
CA GLU A 90 11.96 -12.71 6.25
C GLU A 90 11.68 -14.05 5.55
N LYS A 91 12.05 -15.17 6.17
CA LYS A 91 11.79 -16.51 5.64
C LYS A 91 10.30 -16.79 5.53
N THR A 92 9.54 -16.35 6.52
CA THR A 92 8.09 -16.50 6.56
C THR A 92 7.42 -15.74 5.42
N ILE A 93 7.78 -14.47 5.22
CA ILE A 93 7.25 -13.68 4.10
C ILE A 93 7.60 -14.32 2.76
N GLN A 94 8.86 -14.73 2.57
CA GLN A 94 9.29 -15.38 1.33
C GLN A 94 8.50 -16.67 1.06
N TYR A 95 8.29 -17.50 2.09
CA TYR A 95 7.46 -18.70 1.98
C TYR A 95 6.03 -18.38 1.55
N LEU A 96 5.42 -17.36 2.14
CA LEU A 96 4.05 -16.96 1.82
C LEU A 96 3.91 -16.34 0.41
N TRP A 97 4.96 -15.71 -0.10
CA TRP A 97 5.00 -15.27 -1.50
C TRP A 97 5.04 -16.43 -2.49
N GLN A 98 5.72 -17.52 -2.14
CA GLN A 98 5.78 -18.74 -2.94
C GLN A 98 4.53 -19.61 -2.81
N ASN A 99 3.74 -19.40 -1.75
CA ASN A 99 2.54 -20.18 -1.41
C ASN A 99 1.34 -19.25 -1.14
N PRO A 100 0.77 -18.60 -2.17
CA PRO A 100 -0.20 -17.52 -1.99
C PRO A 100 -1.50 -17.94 -1.28
N ASP A 101 -1.84 -19.22 -1.29
CA ASP A 101 -3.03 -19.76 -0.63
C ASP A 101 -2.78 -20.18 0.83
N LYS A 102 -1.53 -20.06 1.31
CA LYS A 102 -1.17 -20.39 2.70
C LYS A 102 -1.27 -19.16 3.58
N SER A 103 -1.70 -19.38 4.82
CA SER A 103 -1.68 -18.40 5.90
C SER A 103 -1.10 -18.99 7.18
N LEU A 104 -0.60 -18.14 8.05
CA LEU A 104 -0.26 -18.52 9.41
C LEU A 104 -1.51 -18.47 10.29
N ILE A 105 -1.42 -19.02 11.51
CA ILE A 105 -2.53 -19.06 12.47
C ILE A 105 -3.08 -17.66 12.73
N GLY A 106 -4.36 -17.47 12.43
CA GLY A 106 -5.07 -16.19 12.60
C GLY A 106 -4.58 -15.06 11.68
N GLY A 107 -3.81 -15.42 10.66
CA GLY A 107 -3.39 -14.53 9.58
C GLY A 107 -4.27 -14.65 8.34
N GLU A 108 -3.99 -13.82 7.36
CA GLU A 108 -4.61 -13.73 6.04
C GLU A 108 -3.61 -14.27 5.00
N SER A 109 -4.04 -15.12 4.06
CA SER A 109 -3.21 -15.55 2.93
C SER A 109 -3.02 -14.39 1.93
N ASN A 110 -2.06 -14.52 1.01
CA ASN A 110 -1.90 -13.55 -0.07
C ASN A 110 -3.15 -13.50 -0.95
N ARG A 111 -3.79 -14.64 -1.20
CA ARG A 111 -5.01 -14.72 -1.99
C ARG A 111 -6.19 -14.02 -1.33
N GLU A 112 -6.39 -14.22 -0.02
CA GLU A 112 -7.44 -13.54 0.73
C GLU A 112 -7.23 -12.02 0.75
N ALA A 113 -5.98 -11.56 0.97
CA ALA A 113 -5.64 -10.15 0.92
C ALA A 113 -5.86 -9.55 -0.47
N LEU A 114 -5.49 -10.28 -1.54
CA LEU A 114 -5.72 -9.87 -2.92
C LEU A 114 -7.21 -9.74 -3.22
N ASN A 115 -8.02 -10.76 -2.91
CA ASN A 115 -9.45 -10.72 -3.17
C ASN A 115 -10.09 -9.52 -2.47
N ARG A 116 -9.72 -9.27 -1.21
CA ARG A 116 -10.22 -8.14 -0.43
C ARG A 116 -9.95 -6.78 -1.09
N ILE A 117 -8.74 -6.57 -1.65
CA ILE A 117 -8.44 -5.29 -2.30
C ILE A 117 -9.04 -5.22 -3.71
N LEU A 118 -9.20 -6.33 -4.42
CA LEU A 118 -9.87 -6.38 -5.71
C LEU A 118 -11.36 -6.04 -5.57
N ASP A 119 -12.03 -6.43 -4.49
CA ASP A 119 -13.41 -5.99 -4.19
C ASP A 119 -13.50 -4.45 -4.10
N LEU A 120 -12.46 -3.78 -3.58
CA LEU A 120 -12.43 -2.31 -3.60
C LEU A 120 -12.28 -1.77 -5.02
N PHE A 121 -11.43 -2.39 -5.84
CA PHE A 121 -11.27 -1.97 -7.24
C PHE A 121 -12.57 -2.12 -8.02
N GLU A 122 -13.29 -3.24 -7.86
CA GLU A 122 -14.61 -3.46 -8.48
C GLU A 122 -15.59 -2.36 -8.11
N ASP A 123 -15.74 -2.05 -6.82
CA ASP A 123 -16.59 -0.96 -6.33
C ASP A 123 -16.21 0.41 -6.94
N LEU A 124 -14.90 0.70 -7.05
CA LEU A 124 -14.44 1.97 -7.59
C LEU A 124 -14.65 2.07 -9.10
N GLU A 125 -14.47 0.95 -9.83
CA GLU A 125 -14.72 0.85 -11.27
C GLU A 125 -16.22 0.94 -11.62
N GLU A 126 -17.11 0.51 -10.71
CA GLU A 126 -18.55 0.68 -10.86
C GLU A 126 -18.98 2.13 -10.62
N ARG A 127 -18.39 2.80 -9.62
CA ARG A 127 -18.78 4.14 -9.19
C ARG A 127 -18.16 5.27 -10.01
N TYR A 128 -16.98 5.05 -10.57
CA TYR A 128 -16.18 6.08 -11.22
C TYR A 128 -15.74 5.65 -12.61
N SER A 129 -15.58 6.64 -13.50
CA SER A 129 -15.00 6.46 -14.82
C SER A 129 -14.13 7.67 -15.18
N ASP A 130 -13.00 7.39 -15.80
CA ASP A 130 -12.02 8.40 -16.21
C ASP A 130 -11.48 9.25 -15.05
N LYS A 131 -11.28 8.61 -13.88
CA LYS A 131 -10.77 9.23 -12.65
C LYS A 131 -9.36 8.78 -12.32
N THR A 132 -8.63 9.66 -11.64
CA THR A 132 -7.38 9.32 -10.97
C THR A 132 -7.66 9.18 -9.47
N ILE A 133 -7.38 8.01 -8.92
CA ILE A 133 -7.73 7.64 -7.54
C ILE A 133 -6.46 7.26 -6.78
N LEU A 134 -6.20 7.92 -5.65
CA LEU A 134 -5.09 7.59 -4.77
C LEU A 134 -5.56 6.64 -3.65
N LEU A 135 -4.83 5.54 -3.49
CA LEU A 135 -5.05 4.51 -2.48
C LEU A 135 -3.83 4.43 -1.54
N SER A 136 -3.95 4.99 -0.32
CA SER A 136 -2.90 4.88 0.71
C SER A 136 -3.05 3.60 1.50
N SER A 137 -2.00 2.79 1.52
CA SER A 137 -2.01 1.46 2.13
C SER A 137 -0.60 1.04 2.60
N HIS A 138 -0.31 -0.25 2.60
CA HIS A 138 0.81 -0.90 3.27
C HIS A 138 1.61 -1.79 2.33
N GLY A 139 2.84 -2.12 2.74
CA GLY A 139 3.79 -2.80 1.88
C GLY A 139 3.38 -4.19 1.44
N ASN A 140 2.85 -5.04 2.33
CA ASN A 140 2.45 -6.40 1.94
C ASN A 140 1.25 -6.37 1.01
N LEU A 141 0.18 -5.63 1.37
CA LEU A 141 -1.03 -5.58 0.55
C LEU A 141 -0.75 -5.00 -0.83
N LEU A 142 -0.03 -3.87 -0.91
CA LEU A 142 0.31 -3.26 -2.20
C LEU A 142 1.24 -4.13 -3.03
N GLY A 143 2.22 -4.79 -2.41
CA GLY A 143 3.10 -5.71 -3.13
C GLY A 143 2.34 -6.87 -3.77
N ILE A 144 1.38 -7.45 -3.05
CA ILE A 144 0.49 -8.51 -3.56
C ILE A 144 -0.35 -8.00 -4.73
N LEU A 145 -0.92 -6.80 -4.60
CA LEU A 145 -1.71 -6.18 -5.66
C LEU A 145 -0.87 -5.85 -6.91
N ILE A 146 0.33 -5.30 -6.73
CA ILE A 146 1.24 -5.01 -7.84
C ILE A 146 1.65 -6.29 -8.56
N ASN A 147 1.94 -7.38 -7.83
CA ASN A 147 2.24 -8.68 -8.41
C ASN A 147 1.07 -9.25 -9.24
N HIS A 148 -0.18 -8.94 -8.86
CA HIS A 148 -1.36 -9.32 -9.63
C HIS A 148 -1.38 -8.67 -11.03
N PHE A 149 -1.03 -7.39 -11.13
CA PHE A 149 -0.96 -6.65 -12.40
C PHE A 149 0.35 -6.91 -13.17
N ASP A 150 1.48 -6.98 -12.46
CA ASP A 150 2.80 -7.30 -13.03
C ASP A 150 3.39 -8.54 -12.33
N PRO A 151 3.26 -9.74 -12.90
CA PRO A 151 3.81 -10.97 -12.33
C PRO A 151 5.34 -10.95 -12.14
N ASN A 152 6.06 -10.02 -12.79
CA ASN A 152 7.48 -9.84 -12.56
C ASN A 152 7.79 -9.05 -11.27
N PHE A 153 6.78 -8.46 -10.63
CA PHE A 153 6.93 -7.84 -9.31
C PHE A 153 6.90 -8.92 -8.23
N ASP A 154 8.00 -9.59 -8.05
CA ASP A 154 8.20 -10.71 -7.12
C ASP A 154 8.57 -10.23 -5.70
N TYR A 155 8.83 -11.20 -4.82
CA TYR A 155 9.32 -10.96 -3.46
C TYR A 155 10.59 -10.09 -3.41
N LYS A 156 11.52 -10.21 -4.38
CA LYS A 156 12.76 -9.41 -4.40
C LYS A 156 12.45 -7.94 -4.68
N LYS A 157 11.56 -7.65 -5.62
CA LYS A 157 11.10 -6.28 -5.91
C LYS A 157 10.30 -5.72 -4.74
N TRP A 158 9.45 -6.52 -4.11
CA TRP A 158 8.72 -6.11 -2.91
C TRP A 158 9.67 -5.66 -1.78
N LYS A 159 10.76 -6.37 -1.53
CA LYS A 159 11.79 -5.98 -0.54
C LYS A 159 12.46 -4.64 -0.83
N GLN A 160 12.46 -4.21 -2.08
CA GLN A 160 13.05 -2.94 -2.52
C GLN A 160 12.07 -1.75 -2.41
N MET A 161 10.83 -1.99 -1.98
CA MET A 161 9.89 -0.91 -1.73
C MET A 161 10.38 -0.02 -0.57
N THR A 162 10.33 1.29 -0.79
CA THR A 162 10.72 2.31 0.21
C THR A 162 9.57 2.75 1.11
N PHE A 163 9.84 3.64 2.05
CA PHE A 163 8.87 4.31 2.92
C PHE A 163 9.05 5.83 2.83
N PRO A 164 8.12 6.58 2.20
CA PRO A 164 7.00 6.10 1.40
C PRO A 164 7.43 5.51 0.05
N ASP A 165 6.49 4.91 -0.68
CA ASP A 165 6.66 4.46 -2.06
C ASP A 165 5.38 4.66 -2.86
N CYS A 166 5.51 4.91 -4.17
CA CYS A 166 4.37 5.16 -5.04
C CYS A 166 4.46 4.39 -6.36
N PHE A 167 3.32 3.81 -6.75
CA PHE A 167 3.15 3.14 -8.03
C PHE A 167 1.90 3.66 -8.75
N LEU A 168 1.99 3.80 -10.05
CA LEU A 168 0.85 4.10 -10.91
C LEU A 168 0.37 2.80 -11.56
N VAL A 169 -0.92 2.54 -11.49
CA VAL A 169 -1.59 1.49 -12.28
C VAL A 169 -2.48 2.20 -13.28
N ASP A 170 -2.16 2.06 -14.56
CA ASP A 170 -2.88 2.74 -15.63
C ASP A 170 -4.08 1.91 -16.11
N LYS A 171 -4.91 2.49 -16.97
CA LYS A 171 -6.13 1.88 -17.51
C LYS A 171 -5.89 0.59 -18.31
N ASP A 172 -4.70 0.40 -18.84
CA ASP A 172 -4.26 -0.82 -19.54
C ASP A 172 -3.69 -1.88 -18.59
N ASP A 173 -3.87 -1.69 -17.27
CA ASP A 173 -3.36 -2.55 -16.19
C ASP A 173 -1.82 -2.54 -16.06
N SER A 174 -1.13 -1.68 -16.79
CA SER A 174 0.31 -1.52 -16.64
C SER A 174 0.68 -0.86 -15.32
N VAL A 175 1.78 -1.32 -14.70
CA VAL A 175 2.27 -0.80 -13.42
C VAL A 175 3.62 -0.13 -13.58
N LYS A 176 3.74 1.07 -13.02
CA LYS A 176 5.00 1.83 -13.02
C LYS A 176 5.27 2.40 -11.64
N ARG A 177 6.48 2.18 -11.10
CA ARG A 177 6.95 2.93 -9.92
C ARG A 177 7.18 4.38 -10.30
N ILE A 178 6.53 5.30 -9.61
CA ILE A 178 6.61 6.75 -9.87
C ILE A 178 7.39 7.51 -8.78
N MET A 179 7.66 6.87 -7.64
CA MET A 179 8.54 7.41 -6.61
C MET A 179 9.99 7.42 -7.10
N LYS A 180 10.65 8.59 -7.05
CA LYS A 180 12.09 8.66 -7.31
C LYS A 180 12.85 8.10 -6.12
N VAL A 181 13.60 7.04 -6.32
CA VAL A 181 14.55 6.53 -5.33
C VAL A 181 15.74 7.47 -5.33
N THR A 182 15.86 8.30 -4.30
CA THR A 182 17.11 9.03 -4.08
C THR A 182 18.17 8.01 -3.69
N SER A 183 19.13 7.79 -4.57
CA SER A 183 20.36 7.06 -4.24
C SER A 183 21.05 7.84 -3.10
N GLY A 184 20.95 7.33 -1.89
CA GLY A 184 21.72 7.81 -0.73
C GLY A 184 23.15 7.28 -0.81
#